data_c01af0a39dc39fbcaf551165cc8d649d
#
_entry.id   c01af0a39dc39fbcaf551165cc8d649d
#
_cell.length_a   1.000
_cell.length_b   1.000
_cell.length_c   1.000
_cell.angle_alpha   90.00
_cell.angle_beta   90.00
_cell.angle_gamma   90.00
#
_symmetry.space_group_name_H-M   'P 1'
#
loop_
_entity.id
_entity.type
_entity.pdbx_description
1 polymer ?
#
loop_
_entity_poly.entity_id
_entity_poly.type
_entity_poly.pdbx_seq_one_letter_code
_entity_poly.pdbx_strand_id
1 'polypeptide(L)'
;MTLHPDLQKALFVEDAEQLTPEQLAAAMNGPAGEGLSGTLGSRIGIRFVWVSKEKVVAQMPVEGNRQPTGRLHGGASLALAEELASVGSFMNVDPARQAAVGVDLSATHVRGASAGLVTGEATLAYRGRSIMVWTVEIKDEQGRLTSLARCTCNVISIGA
;
A
#
# COMPACT_ATOMS: atom_id res chain seq x y z
N MET A 1 -20.44 1.23 -0.09
CA MET A 1 -19.11 1.48 0.53
C MET A 1 -18.62 2.80 -0.05
N THR A 2 -18.35 3.80 0.78
CA THR A 2 -17.94 5.12 0.31
C THR A 2 -16.42 5.21 0.45
N LEU A 3 -15.73 5.51 -0.64
CA LEU A 3 -14.28 5.74 -0.61
C LEU A 3 -13.94 6.99 0.20
N HIS A 4 -12.74 7.02 0.76
CA HIS A 4 -12.22 8.22 1.42
C HIS A 4 -12.26 9.41 0.44
N PRO A 5 -12.74 10.62 0.86
CA PRO A 5 -12.91 11.76 -0.06
C PRO A 5 -11.63 12.16 -0.83
N ASP A 6 -10.47 12.07 -0.17
CA ASP A 6 -9.19 12.40 -0.81
C ASP A 6 -8.77 11.33 -1.83
N LEU A 7 -9.10 10.06 -1.58
CA LEU A 7 -8.90 8.98 -2.53
C LEU A 7 -9.82 9.16 -3.75
N GLN A 8 -11.08 9.58 -3.51
CA GLN A 8 -11.99 9.93 -4.60
C GLN A 8 -11.42 11.07 -5.46
N LYS A 9 -10.92 12.14 -4.84
CA LYS A 9 -10.30 13.25 -5.56
C LYS A 9 -9.05 12.81 -6.33
N ALA A 10 -8.22 11.93 -5.76
CA ALA A 10 -6.99 11.48 -6.40
C ALA A 10 -7.24 10.54 -7.58
N LEU A 11 -8.29 9.72 -7.54
CA LEU A 11 -8.54 8.65 -8.50
C LEU A 11 -9.66 8.95 -9.50
N PHE A 12 -10.52 9.95 -9.23
CA PHE A 12 -11.63 10.36 -10.09
C PHE A 12 -11.42 11.75 -10.71
N VAL A 13 -10.19 12.22 -10.83
CA VAL A 13 -9.88 13.36 -11.70
C VAL A 13 -10.19 12.91 -13.12
N GLU A 14 -10.86 13.75 -13.92
CA GLU A 14 -11.22 13.43 -15.32
C GLU A 14 -10.04 12.93 -16.17
N ASP A 15 -8.79 13.17 -15.71
CA ASP A 15 -7.54 12.81 -16.36
C ASP A 15 -6.69 11.80 -15.54
N ALA A 16 -7.25 11.04 -14.60
CA ALA A 16 -6.47 10.12 -13.76
C ALA A 16 -5.68 9.06 -14.59
N GLU A 17 -6.17 8.70 -15.77
CA GLU A 17 -5.46 7.82 -16.72
C GLU A 17 -4.21 8.47 -17.35
N GLN A 18 -4.06 9.79 -17.23
CA GLN A 18 -2.93 10.56 -17.77
C GLN A 18 -1.87 10.86 -16.69
N LEU A 19 -2.15 10.61 -15.41
CA LEU A 19 -1.20 10.85 -14.33
C LEU A 19 -0.06 9.84 -14.36
N THR A 20 1.16 10.32 -14.16
CA THR A 20 2.31 9.43 -13.96
C THR A 20 2.18 8.69 -12.61
N PRO A 21 2.86 7.55 -12.44
CA PRO A 21 2.84 6.83 -11.16
C PRO A 21 3.28 7.67 -9.96
N GLU A 22 4.20 8.61 -10.14
CA GLU A 22 4.65 9.55 -9.10
C GLU A 22 3.57 10.60 -8.80
N GLN A 23 2.86 11.08 -9.80
CA GLN A 23 1.75 12.02 -9.61
C GLN A 23 0.59 11.35 -8.87
N LEU A 24 0.28 10.08 -9.18
CA LEU A 24 -0.70 9.28 -8.43
C LEU A 24 -0.26 9.10 -6.97
N ALA A 25 1.01 8.78 -6.73
CA ALA A 25 1.56 8.66 -5.39
C ALA A 25 1.46 9.98 -4.61
N ALA A 26 1.80 11.10 -5.26
CA ALA A 26 1.69 12.43 -4.64
C ALA A 26 0.24 12.78 -4.29
N ALA A 27 -0.72 12.47 -5.16
CA ALA A 27 -2.14 12.69 -4.91
C ALA A 27 -2.65 11.86 -3.71
N MET A 28 -2.20 10.61 -3.58
CA MET A 28 -2.53 9.74 -2.45
C MET A 28 -1.91 10.19 -1.13
N ASN A 29 -0.77 10.86 -1.17
CA ASN A 29 -0.16 11.42 0.04
C ASN A 29 -0.91 12.68 0.55
N GLY A 30 -1.78 13.27 -0.28
CA GLY A 30 -2.51 14.48 0.06
C GLY A 30 -1.63 15.75 0.06
N PRO A 31 -2.24 16.95 0.19
CA PRO A 31 -1.55 18.24 0.06
C PRO A 31 -0.45 18.47 1.10
N ALA A 32 -0.60 17.91 2.29
CA ALA A 32 0.38 18.03 3.38
C ALA A 32 1.39 16.88 3.41
N GLY A 33 1.31 15.91 2.49
CA GLY A 33 2.15 14.72 2.49
C GLY A 33 1.88 13.77 3.66
N GLU A 34 0.72 13.89 4.30
CA GLU A 34 0.36 13.12 5.51
C GLU A 34 -0.41 11.82 5.20
N GLY A 35 -0.61 11.51 3.92
CA GLY A 35 -1.43 10.40 3.46
C GLY A 35 -2.93 10.68 3.64
N LEU A 36 -3.74 9.64 3.49
CA LEU A 36 -5.19 9.73 3.65
C LEU A 36 -5.54 9.89 5.14
N SER A 37 -5.87 11.10 5.54
CA SER A 37 -6.12 11.48 6.95
C SER A 37 -7.14 10.55 7.62
N GLY A 38 -6.87 10.16 8.86
CA GLY A 38 -7.75 9.28 9.64
C GLY A 38 -7.59 7.79 9.35
N THR A 39 -6.79 7.40 8.36
CA THR A 39 -6.50 5.99 8.05
C THR A 39 -5.36 5.42 8.90
N LEU A 40 -5.23 4.09 8.92
CA LEU A 40 -4.09 3.43 9.57
C LEU A 40 -2.78 3.83 8.88
N GLY A 41 -2.75 3.84 7.54
CA GLY A 41 -1.56 4.21 6.78
C GLY A 41 -1.01 5.58 7.16
N SER A 42 -1.87 6.59 7.29
CA SER A 42 -1.44 7.92 7.72
C SER A 42 -0.92 7.94 9.17
N ARG A 43 -1.52 7.16 10.08
CA ARG A 43 -1.10 7.08 11.49
C ARG A 43 0.27 6.44 11.68
N ILE A 44 0.60 5.43 10.88
CA ILE A 44 1.92 4.77 10.91
C ILE A 44 2.93 5.41 9.96
N GLY A 45 2.55 6.50 9.30
CA GLY A 45 3.44 7.34 8.49
C GLY A 45 3.78 6.75 7.12
N ILE A 46 2.90 5.96 6.52
CA ILE A 46 3.08 5.46 5.15
C ILE A 46 3.04 6.63 4.16
N ARG A 47 4.01 6.67 3.24
CA ARG A 47 4.13 7.65 2.17
C ARG A 47 4.36 6.95 0.85
N PHE A 48 3.44 7.11 -0.09
CA PHE A 48 3.56 6.54 -1.43
C PHE A 48 4.64 7.27 -2.23
N VAL A 49 5.41 6.49 -2.99
CA VAL A 49 6.49 6.94 -3.87
C VAL A 49 6.15 6.65 -5.33
N TRP A 50 5.47 5.53 -5.57
CA TRP A 50 5.09 5.06 -6.89
C TRP A 50 3.77 4.29 -6.82
N VAL A 51 2.82 4.60 -7.70
CA VAL A 51 1.54 3.88 -7.79
C VAL A 51 1.23 3.58 -9.24
N SER A 52 1.16 2.30 -9.59
CA SER A 52 0.69 1.80 -10.89
C SER A 52 -0.15 0.54 -10.74
N LYS A 53 -0.68 0.04 -11.84
CA LYS A 53 -1.48 -1.20 -11.87
C LYS A 53 -0.66 -2.44 -11.54
N GLU A 54 0.64 -2.43 -11.82
CA GLU A 54 1.54 -3.58 -11.67
C GLU A 54 2.50 -3.44 -10.47
N LYS A 55 2.72 -2.20 -10.00
CA LYS A 55 3.69 -1.93 -8.93
C LYS A 55 3.24 -0.76 -8.06
N VAL A 56 3.39 -0.93 -6.75
CA VAL A 56 3.19 0.14 -5.76
C VAL A 56 4.39 0.18 -4.83
N VAL A 57 4.94 1.37 -4.59
CA VAL A 57 6.05 1.59 -3.67
C VAL A 57 5.66 2.64 -2.65
N ALA A 58 5.93 2.35 -1.38
CA ALA A 58 5.80 3.34 -0.30
C ALA A 58 6.90 3.17 0.74
N GLN A 59 7.10 4.22 1.52
CA GLN A 59 8.01 4.28 2.65
C GLN A 59 7.23 4.39 3.95
N MET A 60 7.82 3.87 5.03
CA MET A 60 7.26 3.95 6.37
C MET A 60 8.40 4.14 7.39
N PRO A 61 8.28 5.06 8.36
CA PRO A 61 9.30 5.23 9.39
C PRO A 61 9.32 4.04 10.36
N VAL A 62 10.51 3.70 10.82
CA VAL A 62 10.70 2.78 11.96
C VAL A 62 10.27 3.44 13.26
N GLU A 63 10.57 4.75 13.39
CA GLU A 63 10.18 5.55 14.55
C GLU A 63 8.64 5.62 14.66
N GLY A 64 8.11 5.44 15.87
CA GLY A 64 6.68 5.35 16.12
C GLY A 64 6.05 3.99 15.82
N ASN A 65 6.75 3.11 15.10
CA ASN A 65 6.26 1.78 14.67
C ASN A 65 7.08 0.62 15.26
N ARG A 66 7.78 0.86 16.38
CA ARG A 66 8.65 -0.14 17.02
C ARG A 66 7.87 -1.12 17.89
N GLN A 67 8.38 -2.33 17.96
CA GLN A 67 8.06 -3.27 19.04
C GLN A 67 8.91 -3.00 20.28
N PRO A 68 8.59 -3.60 21.45
CA PRO A 68 9.31 -3.32 22.71
C PRO A 68 10.83 -3.58 22.65
N THR A 69 11.32 -4.40 21.73
CA THR A 69 12.74 -4.66 21.49
C THR A 69 13.46 -3.57 20.70
N GLY A 70 12.80 -2.45 20.40
CA GLY A 70 13.35 -1.30 19.67
C GLY A 70 13.46 -1.44 18.16
N ARG A 71 12.98 -2.54 17.59
CA ARG A 71 12.95 -2.81 16.15
C ARG A 71 11.57 -2.54 15.59
N LEU A 72 11.48 -2.35 14.28
CA LEU A 72 10.20 -2.26 13.56
C LEU A 72 9.29 -3.43 13.93
N HIS A 73 8.05 -3.15 14.27
CA HIS A 73 7.07 -4.17 14.61
C HIS A 73 6.67 -4.97 13.35
N GLY A 74 6.65 -6.30 13.44
CA GLY A 74 6.24 -7.15 12.32
C GLY A 74 4.83 -6.82 11.80
N GLY A 75 3.90 -6.49 12.69
CA GLY A 75 2.56 -6.02 12.32
C GLY A 75 2.56 -4.71 11.53
N ALA A 76 3.49 -3.79 11.78
CA ALA A 76 3.65 -2.59 10.96
C ALA A 76 4.14 -2.92 9.55
N SER A 77 5.05 -3.90 9.41
CA SER A 77 5.46 -4.41 8.10
C SER A 77 4.30 -5.08 7.36
N LEU A 78 3.44 -5.82 8.06
CA LEU A 78 2.23 -6.41 7.47
C LEU A 78 1.25 -5.32 7.03
N ALA A 79 1.02 -4.30 7.85
CA ALA A 79 0.15 -3.17 7.49
C ALA A 79 0.67 -2.44 6.24
N LEU A 80 1.98 -2.20 6.14
CA LEU A 80 2.58 -1.64 4.93
C LEU A 80 2.35 -2.54 3.71
N ALA A 81 2.56 -3.84 3.84
CA ALA A 81 2.37 -4.79 2.74
C ALA A 81 0.91 -4.83 2.26
N GLU A 82 -0.06 -4.84 3.18
CA GLU A 82 -1.48 -4.83 2.85
C GLU A 82 -1.91 -3.51 2.20
N GLU A 83 -1.45 -2.38 2.70
CA GLU A 83 -1.73 -1.05 2.13
C GLU A 83 -1.29 -0.99 0.66
N LEU A 84 -0.05 -1.42 0.37
CA LEU A 84 0.49 -1.44 -0.98
C LEU A 84 -0.32 -2.35 -1.92
N ALA A 85 -0.62 -3.57 -1.47
CA ALA A 85 -1.38 -4.55 -2.25
C ALA A 85 -2.83 -4.08 -2.50
N SER A 86 -3.46 -3.47 -1.49
CA SER A 86 -4.82 -2.94 -1.58
C SER A 86 -4.91 -1.79 -2.56
N VAL A 87 -3.97 -0.84 -2.48
CA VAL A 87 -3.87 0.28 -3.43
C VAL A 87 -3.65 -0.23 -4.85
N GLY A 88 -2.68 -1.13 -5.06
CA GLY A 88 -2.44 -1.72 -6.38
C GLY A 88 -3.66 -2.48 -6.92
N SER A 89 -4.38 -3.19 -6.06
CA SER A 89 -5.61 -3.88 -6.44
C SER A 89 -6.72 -2.90 -6.81
N PHE A 90 -6.83 -1.81 -6.07
CA PHE A 90 -7.81 -0.76 -6.36
C PHE A 90 -7.56 -0.11 -7.72
N MET A 91 -6.31 0.08 -8.14
CA MET A 91 -5.94 0.59 -9.47
C MET A 91 -6.36 -0.36 -10.62
N ASN A 92 -6.76 -1.58 -10.29
CA ASN A 92 -7.11 -2.64 -11.27
C ASN A 92 -8.60 -2.95 -11.36
N VAL A 93 -9.46 -2.23 -10.65
CA VAL A 93 -10.93 -2.42 -10.64
C VAL A 93 -11.66 -1.21 -11.19
N ASP A 94 -12.90 -1.38 -11.63
CA ASP A 94 -13.81 -0.27 -11.90
C ASP A 94 -14.43 0.21 -10.59
N PRO A 95 -14.02 1.37 -10.05
CA PRO A 95 -14.46 1.82 -8.74
C PRO A 95 -15.95 2.18 -8.67
N ALA A 96 -16.63 2.36 -9.81
CA ALA A 96 -18.07 2.56 -9.85
C ALA A 96 -18.87 1.25 -9.60
N ARG A 97 -18.24 0.09 -9.80
CA ARG A 97 -18.90 -1.22 -9.77
C ARG A 97 -18.22 -2.24 -8.87
N GLN A 98 -16.97 -2.01 -8.52
CA GLN A 98 -16.12 -2.99 -7.87
C GLN A 98 -15.31 -2.36 -6.73
N ALA A 99 -14.96 -3.18 -5.76
CA ALA A 99 -13.93 -2.88 -4.79
C ALA A 99 -12.96 -4.05 -4.67
N ALA A 100 -11.74 -3.79 -4.23
CA ALA A 100 -10.78 -4.80 -3.85
C ALA A 100 -10.65 -4.82 -2.33
N VAL A 101 -10.65 -6.01 -1.72
CA VAL A 101 -10.51 -6.21 -0.28
C VAL A 101 -9.46 -7.26 0.01
N GLY A 102 -8.55 -7.00 0.96
CA GLY A 102 -7.58 -7.97 1.42
C GLY A 102 -8.29 -9.17 2.08
N VAL A 103 -7.89 -10.39 1.74
CA VAL A 103 -8.49 -11.63 2.27
C VAL A 103 -7.46 -12.61 2.83
N ASP A 104 -6.19 -12.45 2.48
CA ASP A 104 -5.09 -13.25 3.03
C ASP A 104 -3.80 -12.44 2.98
N LEU A 105 -3.05 -12.48 4.07
CA LEU A 105 -1.77 -11.79 4.20
C LEU A 105 -0.83 -12.62 5.04
N SER A 106 0.32 -12.95 4.48
CA SER A 106 1.39 -13.64 5.17
C SER A 106 2.73 -12.96 4.96
N ALA A 107 3.60 -12.99 5.95
CA ALA A 107 4.95 -12.46 5.83
C ALA A 107 5.99 -13.27 6.60
N THR A 108 7.22 -13.27 6.08
CA THR A 108 8.42 -13.74 6.76
C THR A 108 9.33 -12.54 7.03
N HIS A 109 9.61 -12.30 8.31
CA HIS A 109 10.55 -11.25 8.73
C HIS A 109 11.94 -11.86 8.84
N VAL A 110 12.85 -11.43 7.97
CA VAL A 110 14.20 -12.02 7.87
C VAL A 110 15.28 -11.15 8.54
N ARG A 111 14.95 -9.86 8.79
CA ARG A 111 15.88 -8.90 9.41
C ARG A 111 15.11 -7.82 10.16
N GLY A 112 15.60 -7.39 11.32
CA GLY A 112 15.04 -6.24 12.04
C GLY A 112 15.61 -4.92 11.53
N ALA A 113 14.75 -3.94 11.27
CA ALA A 113 15.13 -2.54 11.10
C ALA A 113 15.00 -1.81 12.44
N SER A 114 15.98 -1.02 12.85
CA SER A 114 16.01 -0.35 14.17
C SER A 114 15.92 1.19 14.08
N ALA A 115 16.08 1.77 12.90
CA ALA A 115 16.00 3.22 12.68
C ALA A 115 15.72 3.52 11.19
N GLY A 116 15.46 4.78 10.89
CA GLY A 116 15.28 5.29 9.53
C GLY A 116 13.96 4.88 8.91
N LEU A 117 13.94 4.74 7.60
CA LEU A 117 12.78 4.34 6.81
C LEU A 117 12.92 2.89 6.33
N VAL A 118 11.79 2.21 6.19
CA VAL A 118 11.71 1.02 5.35
C VAL A 118 10.94 1.36 4.08
N THR A 119 11.35 0.75 2.97
CA THR A 119 10.68 0.88 1.67
C THR A 119 10.04 -0.45 1.33
N GLY A 120 8.71 -0.45 1.16
CA GLY A 120 7.95 -1.58 0.63
C GLY A 120 7.76 -1.42 -0.87
N GLU A 121 7.94 -2.49 -1.61
CA GLU A 121 7.61 -2.61 -3.02
C GLU A 121 6.69 -3.81 -3.23
N ALA A 122 5.44 -3.53 -3.64
CA ALA A 122 4.48 -4.54 -4.05
C ALA A 122 4.51 -4.71 -5.56
N THR A 123 4.61 -5.94 -6.03
CA THR A 123 4.53 -6.32 -7.45
C THR A 123 3.37 -7.27 -7.66
N LEU A 124 2.57 -7.01 -8.68
CA LEU A 124 1.44 -7.86 -9.06
C LEU A 124 1.94 -9.20 -9.60
N ALA A 125 1.73 -10.27 -8.83
CA ALA A 125 2.12 -11.63 -9.21
C ALA A 125 1.05 -12.33 -10.05
N TYR A 126 -0.24 -12.02 -9.78
CA TYR A 126 -1.36 -12.60 -10.51
C TYR A 126 -2.56 -11.67 -10.50
N ARG A 127 -3.24 -11.56 -11.64
CA ARG A 127 -4.53 -10.86 -11.79
C ARG A 127 -5.55 -11.77 -12.46
N GLY A 128 -6.56 -12.20 -11.68
CA GLY A 128 -7.73 -12.91 -12.16
C GLY A 128 -8.97 -12.03 -12.17
N ARG A 129 -10.13 -12.64 -12.46
CA ARG A 129 -11.41 -11.95 -12.45
C ARG A 129 -11.85 -11.52 -11.04
N SER A 130 -11.60 -12.35 -10.05
CA SER A 130 -12.05 -12.17 -8.66
C SER A 130 -10.92 -12.14 -7.65
N ILE A 131 -9.69 -12.48 -8.03
CA ILE A 131 -8.54 -12.58 -7.14
C ILE A 131 -7.34 -11.87 -7.78
N MET A 132 -6.64 -11.08 -6.98
CA MET A 132 -5.32 -10.55 -7.28
C MET A 132 -4.34 -10.98 -6.19
N VAL A 133 -3.13 -11.37 -6.59
CA VAL A 133 -2.05 -11.77 -5.67
C VAL A 133 -0.87 -10.86 -5.87
N TRP A 134 -0.37 -10.33 -4.77
CA TRP A 134 0.78 -9.43 -4.71
C TRP A 134 1.91 -10.05 -3.92
N THR A 135 3.14 -9.87 -4.39
CA THR A 135 4.36 -10.11 -3.62
C THR A 135 4.90 -8.77 -3.16
N VAL A 136 5.34 -8.69 -1.89
CA VAL A 136 5.84 -7.45 -1.30
C VAL A 136 7.20 -7.70 -0.67
N GLU A 137 8.21 -6.97 -1.14
CA GLU A 137 9.52 -6.89 -0.51
C GLU A 137 9.59 -5.61 0.32
N ILE A 138 10.05 -5.72 1.58
CA ILE A 138 10.31 -4.57 2.43
C ILE A 138 11.80 -4.54 2.73
N LYS A 139 12.44 -3.42 2.43
CA LYS A 139 13.89 -3.21 2.58
C LYS A 139 14.19 -2.03 3.49
N ASP A 140 15.29 -2.09 4.20
CA ASP A 140 15.84 -0.95 4.97
C ASP A 140 16.54 0.07 4.05
N GLU A 141 17.02 1.19 4.61
CA GLU A 141 17.72 2.25 3.88
C GLU A 141 19.01 1.80 3.19
N GLN A 142 19.56 0.66 3.60
CA GLN A 142 20.75 0.05 2.96
C GLN A 142 20.34 -0.93 1.86
N GLY A 143 19.06 -1.01 1.50
CA GLY A 143 18.54 -1.91 0.49
C GLY A 143 18.48 -3.38 0.93
N ARG A 144 18.70 -3.69 2.22
CA ARG A 144 18.68 -5.06 2.73
C ARG A 144 17.25 -5.49 3.02
N LEU A 145 16.90 -6.69 2.57
CA LEU A 145 15.58 -7.28 2.81
C LEU A 145 15.31 -7.42 4.33
N THR A 146 14.20 -6.89 4.79
CA THR A 146 13.71 -7.01 6.17
C THR A 146 12.52 -7.94 6.28
N SER A 147 11.62 -7.89 5.28
CA SER A 147 10.43 -8.72 5.23
C SER A 147 10.07 -9.08 3.80
N LEU A 148 9.56 -10.29 3.62
CA LEU A 148 8.95 -10.76 2.38
C LEU A 148 7.51 -11.14 2.69
N ALA A 149 6.54 -10.56 1.96
CA ALA A 149 5.13 -10.79 2.18
C ALA A 149 4.42 -11.19 0.89
N ARG A 150 3.27 -11.83 1.07
CA ARG A 150 2.30 -12.11 0.02
C ARG A 150 0.92 -11.68 0.50
N CYS A 151 0.22 -10.89 -0.31
CA CYS A 151 -1.14 -10.45 -0.04
C CYS A 151 -2.07 -10.90 -1.17
N THR A 152 -3.22 -11.44 -0.81
CA THR A 152 -4.30 -11.79 -1.72
C THR A 152 -5.46 -10.83 -1.51
N CYS A 153 -5.91 -10.20 -2.59
CA CYS A 153 -7.09 -9.33 -2.58
C CYS A 153 -8.21 -9.98 -3.40
N ASN A 154 -9.44 -9.91 -2.90
CA ASN A 154 -10.65 -10.33 -3.61
C ASN A 154 -11.33 -9.12 -4.24
N VAL A 155 -11.76 -9.27 -5.48
CA VAL A 155 -12.59 -8.29 -6.19
C VAL A 155 -14.05 -8.58 -5.89
N ILE A 156 -14.74 -7.62 -5.30
CA ILE A 156 -16.16 -7.71 -4.96
C ILE A 156 -16.97 -6.69 -5.77
N SER A 157 -18.20 -7.04 -6.11
CA SER A 157 -19.14 -6.08 -6.69
C SER A 157 -19.70 -5.17 -5.60
N ILE A 158 -19.76 -3.85 -5.88
CA ILE A 158 -20.36 -2.84 -5.02
C ILE A 158 -21.51 -2.18 -5.78
N GLY A 159 -22.70 -2.31 -5.23
CA GLY A 159 -23.91 -1.64 -5.72
C GLY A 159 -24.61 -2.34 -6.89
N ALA A 160 -25.87 -2.53 -6.76
CA ALA A 160 -26.91 -2.36 -7.76
C ALA A 160 -27.83 -1.29 -7.18
#